data_6e5345ff1702d53ed050576e8cf89195
#
_entry.id   6e5345ff1702d53ed050576e8cf89195
#
_cell.length_a   1.000
_cell.length_b   1.000
_cell.length_c   1.000
_cell.angle_alpha   90.00
_cell.angle_beta   90.00
_cell.angle_gamma   90.00
#
_symmetry.space_group_name_H-M   'P 1'
#
loop_
_entity.id
_entity.type
_entity.pdbx_description
1 polymer ?
#
loop_
_entity_poly.entity_id
_entity_poly.type
_entity_poly.pdbx_seq_one_letter_code
_entity_poly.pdbx_strand_id
1 'polypeptide(L)'
;EVSQYLYFSGITNWEGFDDYLTLYDEAGLCYGGAHWIDSEWGYRAYTEQAWEPAYNAADGSTDLSGTLILAESKDNIPAPAQGLYVMDFNMKSLTYELTQVQTVTFTGLNDNWSESPMTQSAENPEIFTTEFIKEKKSPWGVKVLINNNWNLFFGGGSGILHLKHSESSAGFDGDDE
;
A
#
# COMPACT_ATOMS: atom_id res chain seq x y z
N GLU A 1 -11.81 8.86 17.51
CA GLU A 1 -12.00 7.73 16.58
C GLU A 1 -10.84 7.69 15.58
N VAL A 2 -10.27 6.50 15.35
CA VAL A 2 -9.16 6.32 14.43
C VAL A 2 -9.69 6.26 13.00
N SER A 3 -9.12 7.08 12.11
CA SER A 3 -9.48 7.02 10.68
C SER A 3 -9.06 5.69 10.06
N GLN A 4 -9.93 5.10 9.25
CA GLN A 4 -9.62 3.90 8.47
C GLN A 4 -8.73 4.19 7.27
N TYR A 5 -8.62 5.45 6.88
CA TYR A 5 -7.88 5.87 5.71
C TYR A 5 -6.95 7.05 6.03
N LEU A 6 -5.81 7.06 5.38
CA LEU A 6 -4.94 8.22 5.26
C LEU A 6 -5.02 8.70 3.82
N TYR A 7 -5.44 9.93 3.63
CA TYR A 7 -5.70 10.50 2.31
C TYR A 7 -4.50 11.28 1.78
N PHE A 8 -4.42 11.38 0.47
CA PHE A 8 -3.34 12.08 -0.21
C PHE A 8 -3.87 12.99 -1.30
N SER A 9 -3.18 14.08 -1.53
CA SER A 9 -3.31 14.88 -2.73
C SER A 9 -1.93 15.20 -3.28
N GLY A 10 -1.79 15.25 -4.59
CA GLY A 10 -0.52 15.52 -5.27
C GLY A 10 0.22 14.27 -5.77
N ILE A 11 -0.27 13.07 -5.51
CA ILE A 11 0.34 11.83 -6.04
C ILE A 11 0.29 11.81 -7.57
N THR A 12 -0.81 12.24 -8.15
CA THR A 12 -0.96 12.44 -9.61
C THR A 12 -1.45 13.84 -9.93
N ASN A 13 -2.33 14.39 -9.10
CA ASN A 13 -2.87 15.74 -9.25
C ASN A 13 -3.27 16.28 -7.88
N TRP A 14 -3.68 17.58 -7.85
CA TRP A 14 -4.10 18.29 -6.65
C TRP A 14 -5.61 18.59 -6.66
N GLU A 15 -6.40 17.74 -7.32
CA GLU A 15 -7.83 17.99 -7.52
C GLU A 15 -8.73 17.44 -6.41
N GLY A 16 -8.19 16.68 -5.49
CA GLY A 16 -8.96 16.12 -4.38
C GLY A 16 -8.20 15.06 -3.59
N PHE A 17 -8.95 14.18 -2.92
CA PHE A 17 -8.43 13.19 -1.98
C PHE A 17 -8.81 11.77 -2.39
N ASP A 18 -8.76 11.46 -3.68
CA ASP A 18 -9.15 10.15 -4.21
C ASP A 18 -8.12 9.06 -3.92
N ASP A 19 -6.86 9.44 -3.69
CA ASP A 19 -5.81 8.52 -3.31
C ASP A 19 -5.77 8.36 -1.79
N TYR A 20 -5.70 7.12 -1.33
CA TYR A 20 -5.64 6.82 0.10
C TYR A 20 -4.87 5.54 0.38
N LEU A 21 -4.39 5.44 1.62
CA LEU A 21 -3.86 4.22 2.22
C LEU A 21 -4.86 3.71 3.27
N THR A 22 -4.84 2.40 3.48
CA THR A 22 -5.74 1.73 4.43
C THR A 22 -5.03 1.40 5.72
N LEU A 23 -5.72 1.62 6.85
CA LEU A 23 -5.23 1.22 8.17
C LEU A 23 -5.04 -0.30 8.24
N TYR A 24 -3.83 -0.75 8.57
CA TYR A 24 -3.53 -2.17 8.73
C TYR A 24 -3.05 -2.53 10.14
N ASP A 25 -2.66 -1.55 10.94
CA ASP A 25 -2.31 -1.70 12.35
C ASP A 25 -2.83 -0.50 13.14
N GLU A 26 -3.91 -0.71 13.88
CA GLU A 26 -4.55 0.35 14.65
C GLU A 26 -3.69 0.81 15.82
N ALA A 27 -3.03 -0.11 16.52
CA ALA A 27 -2.19 0.21 17.67
C ALA A 27 -0.99 1.07 17.29
N GLY A 28 -0.41 0.82 16.10
CA GLY A 28 0.70 1.59 15.56
C GLY A 28 0.29 2.77 14.69
N LEU A 29 -1.00 2.93 14.39
CA LEU A 29 -1.52 3.90 13.41
C LEU A 29 -0.80 3.79 12.05
N CYS A 30 -0.65 2.54 11.57
CA CYS A 30 0.04 2.25 10.33
C CYS A 30 -0.94 2.13 9.18
N TYR A 31 -0.66 2.85 8.11
CA TYR A 31 -1.43 2.87 6.87
C TYR A 31 -0.56 2.40 5.71
N GLY A 32 -1.11 1.56 4.86
CA GLY A 32 -0.37 1.01 3.74
C GLY A 32 -1.21 0.75 2.52
N GLY A 33 -0.54 0.71 1.39
CA GLY A 33 -1.12 0.45 0.09
C GLY A 33 -0.10 0.65 -1.01
N ALA A 34 -0.56 0.60 -2.25
CA ALA A 34 0.28 0.82 -3.40
C ALA A 34 -0.39 1.81 -4.35
N HIS A 35 0.39 2.75 -4.87
CA HIS A 35 -0.06 3.74 -5.83
C HIS A 35 0.96 3.95 -6.94
N TRP A 36 0.45 4.17 -8.14
CA TRP A 36 1.24 4.76 -9.21
C TRP A 36 1.45 6.23 -8.91
N ILE A 37 2.70 6.63 -8.76
CA ILE A 37 3.08 8.00 -8.47
C ILE A 37 3.60 8.65 -9.75
N ASP A 38 2.99 9.76 -10.12
CA ASP A 38 3.41 10.62 -11.23
C ASP A 38 3.20 12.07 -10.77
N SER A 39 4.09 12.53 -9.91
CA SER A 39 3.95 13.82 -9.22
C SER A 39 5.05 14.77 -9.64
N GLU A 40 4.65 15.96 -10.03
CA GLU A 40 5.56 17.05 -10.41
C GLU A 40 6.08 17.82 -9.18
N TRP A 41 5.20 18.03 -8.19
CA TRP A 41 5.47 18.95 -7.07
C TRP A 41 5.59 18.28 -5.70
N GLY A 42 5.53 16.95 -5.66
CA GLY A 42 5.37 16.24 -4.42
C GLY A 42 3.91 16.14 -3.99
N TYR A 43 3.67 15.67 -2.77
CA TYR A 43 2.33 15.40 -2.27
C TYR A 43 2.22 15.66 -0.78
N ARG A 44 1.00 15.62 -0.26
CA ARG A 44 0.69 15.78 1.16
C ARG A 44 -0.23 14.69 1.65
N ALA A 45 -0.13 14.39 2.94
CA ALA A 45 -1.00 13.44 3.61
C ALA A 45 -2.00 14.16 4.51
N TYR A 46 -3.22 13.59 4.58
CA TYR A 46 -4.34 14.17 5.31
C TYR A 46 -5.07 13.07 6.09
N THR A 47 -5.44 13.36 7.33
CA THR A 47 -6.24 12.43 8.14
C THR A 47 -7.74 12.53 7.84
N GLU A 48 -8.15 13.56 7.15
CA GLU A 48 -9.52 13.80 6.69
C GLU A 48 -9.51 14.24 5.23
N GLN A 49 -10.65 14.14 4.56
CA GLN A 49 -10.81 14.69 3.20
C GLN A 49 -10.99 16.21 3.25
N ALA A 50 -9.98 16.89 3.74
CA ALA A 50 -9.92 18.32 3.89
C ALA A 50 -8.48 18.80 3.69
N TRP A 51 -8.31 20.02 3.18
CA TRP A 51 -6.99 20.60 2.89
C TRP A 51 -6.20 20.95 4.14
N GLU A 52 -6.86 21.02 5.27
CA GLU A 52 -6.26 21.28 6.58
C GLU A 52 -6.87 20.33 7.63
N PRO A 53 -6.07 19.73 8.52
CA PRO A 53 -4.61 19.82 8.62
C PRO A 53 -3.89 18.96 7.58
N ALA A 54 -2.73 19.42 7.11
CA ALA A 54 -1.88 18.73 6.16
C ALA A 54 -0.56 18.26 6.80
N TYR A 55 -0.15 17.04 6.51
CA TYR A 55 1.16 16.53 6.88
C TYR A 55 2.12 16.65 5.70
N ASN A 56 3.26 17.23 5.97
CA ASN A 56 4.35 17.48 5.03
C ASN A 56 5.63 16.78 5.48
N ALA A 57 6.68 16.85 4.68
CA ALA A 57 7.98 16.29 5.06
C ALA A 57 8.73 17.23 6.01
N ALA A 58 9.27 16.65 7.09
CA ALA A 58 10.24 17.34 7.93
C ALA A 58 11.60 17.45 7.23
N ASP A 59 12.44 18.37 7.68
CA ASP A 59 13.77 18.56 7.15
C ASP A 59 14.57 17.25 7.23
N GLY A 60 15.36 16.96 6.20
CA GLY A 60 16.16 15.75 6.10
C GLY A 60 15.43 14.53 5.54
N SER A 61 14.14 14.66 5.23
CA SER A 61 13.38 13.60 4.57
C SER A 61 13.76 13.45 3.10
N THR A 62 13.63 12.23 2.58
CA THR A 62 13.89 11.90 1.17
C THR A 62 12.60 11.50 0.48
N ASP A 63 12.68 11.20 -0.81
CA ASP A 63 11.56 10.72 -1.60
C ASP A 63 11.13 9.28 -1.25
N LEU A 64 12.00 8.50 -0.62
CA LEU A 64 11.71 7.11 -0.23
C LEU A 64 11.49 6.92 1.27
N SER A 65 11.94 7.84 2.11
CA SER A 65 11.74 7.75 3.55
C SER A 65 11.93 9.08 4.25
N GLY A 66 11.30 9.21 5.41
CA GLY A 66 11.45 10.41 6.21
C GLY A 66 10.50 10.50 7.36
N THR A 67 10.44 11.69 7.93
CA THR A 67 9.51 12.06 8.99
C THR A 67 8.49 13.08 8.50
N LEU A 68 7.31 13.02 9.08
CA LEU A 68 6.20 13.93 8.78
C LEU A 68 6.12 15.03 9.83
N ILE A 69 5.65 16.18 9.42
CA ILE A 69 5.37 17.30 10.28
C ILE A 69 4.02 17.92 9.93
N LEU A 70 3.24 18.20 10.95
CA LEU A 70 1.97 18.92 10.82
C LEU A 70 2.26 20.43 10.77
N ALA A 71 2.64 20.92 9.60
CA ALA A 71 2.96 22.33 9.41
C ALA A 71 2.69 22.74 7.96
N GLU A 72 1.75 23.63 7.77
CA GLU A 72 1.30 24.11 6.46
C GLU A 72 2.40 24.82 5.66
N SER A 73 3.37 25.41 6.36
CA SER A 73 4.46 26.16 5.76
C SER A 73 5.64 25.30 5.32
N LYS A 74 5.58 23.99 5.53
CA LYS A 74 6.65 23.09 5.11
C LYS A 74 6.47 22.64 3.68
N ASP A 75 7.58 22.22 3.08
CA ASP A 75 7.59 21.67 1.75
C ASP A 75 6.78 20.38 1.66
N ASN A 76 6.22 20.12 0.51
CA ASN A 76 5.54 18.86 0.22
C ASN A 76 6.45 17.66 0.51
N ILE A 77 5.85 16.50 0.74
CA ILE A 77 6.59 15.24 0.76
C ILE A 77 7.19 15.06 -0.64
N PRO A 78 8.52 14.90 -0.76
CA PRO A 78 9.14 14.78 -2.07
C PRO A 78 8.66 13.50 -2.77
N ALA A 79 8.28 13.63 -4.03
CA ALA A 79 7.86 12.48 -4.83
C ALA A 79 9.06 11.77 -5.45
N PRO A 80 9.04 10.42 -5.46
CA PRO A 80 10.03 9.66 -6.20
C PRO A 80 9.81 9.77 -7.71
N ALA A 81 10.71 9.18 -8.50
CA ALA A 81 10.52 9.05 -9.93
C ALA A 81 9.20 8.33 -10.26
N GLN A 82 8.61 8.66 -11.38
CA GLN A 82 7.39 8.02 -11.85
C GLN A 82 7.48 6.50 -11.74
N GLY A 83 6.48 5.89 -11.13
CA GLY A 83 6.44 4.45 -10.93
C GLY A 83 5.39 4.00 -9.92
N LEU A 84 5.34 2.68 -9.73
CA LEU A 84 4.48 2.07 -8.74
C LEU A 84 5.26 1.86 -7.44
N TYR A 85 4.69 2.32 -6.33
CA TYR A 85 5.31 2.26 -5.01
C TYR A 85 4.36 1.69 -3.97
N VAL A 86 4.89 0.81 -3.12
CA VAL A 86 4.24 0.51 -1.84
C VAL A 86 4.55 1.67 -0.91
N MET A 87 3.52 2.21 -0.30
CA MET A 87 3.59 3.31 0.65
C MET A 87 3.23 2.79 2.04
N ASP A 88 4.09 3.03 3.00
CA ASP A 88 3.92 2.61 4.39
C ASP A 88 4.11 3.83 5.29
N PHE A 89 3.00 4.29 5.89
CA PHE A 89 2.96 5.49 6.72
C PHE A 89 2.60 5.12 8.15
N ASN A 90 3.48 5.45 9.08
CA ASN A 90 3.23 5.30 10.51
C ASN A 90 2.87 6.67 11.11
N MET A 91 1.58 6.87 11.40
CA MET A 91 1.08 8.16 11.90
C MET A 91 1.25 8.35 13.40
N LYS A 92 1.70 7.32 14.11
CA LYS A 92 2.08 7.44 15.52
C LYS A 92 3.51 7.97 15.68
N SER A 93 4.45 7.41 14.92
CA SER A 93 5.83 7.88 14.89
C SER A 93 6.05 9.04 13.92
N LEU A 94 5.07 9.33 13.07
CA LEU A 94 5.15 10.31 11.98
C LEU A 94 6.33 10.01 11.03
N THR A 95 6.38 8.78 10.56
CA THR A 95 7.42 8.32 9.62
C THR A 95 6.77 7.68 8.39
N TYR A 96 7.50 7.68 7.28
CA TYR A 96 7.06 7.03 6.06
C TYR A 96 8.19 6.33 5.35
N GLU A 97 7.82 5.32 4.59
CA GLU A 97 8.71 4.56 3.72
C GLU A 97 7.99 4.18 2.43
N LEU A 98 8.65 4.39 1.29
CA LEU A 98 8.19 3.96 -0.02
C LEU A 98 9.16 2.93 -0.58
N THR A 99 8.59 1.88 -1.18
CA THR A 99 9.36 0.84 -1.88
C THR A 99 8.86 0.73 -3.30
N GLN A 100 9.74 0.92 -4.27
CA GLN A 100 9.38 0.74 -5.67
C GLN A 100 9.01 -0.71 -5.95
N VAL A 101 7.87 -0.92 -6.60
CA VAL A 101 7.43 -2.24 -7.02
C VAL A 101 8.13 -2.61 -8.32
N GLN A 102 8.90 -3.69 -8.28
CA GLN A 102 9.57 -4.26 -9.44
C GLN A 102 8.90 -5.55 -9.89
N THR A 103 8.55 -6.41 -8.92
CA THR A 103 7.87 -7.68 -9.17
C THR A 103 6.74 -7.87 -8.17
N VAL A 104 5.69 -8.55 -8.63
CA VAL A 104 4.57 -8.95 -7.80
C VAL A 104 4.35 -10.44 -7.99
N THR A 105 4.28 -11.20 -6.91
CA THR A 105 4.10 -12.65 -6.94
C THR A 105 2.98 -13.08 -6.01
N PHE A 106 2.24 -14.09 -6.46
CA PHE A 106 1.15 -14.70 -5.70
C PHE A 106 1.64 -16.01 -5.08
N THR A 107 1.28 -16.28 -3.83
CA THR A 107 1.68 -17.48 -3.13
C THR A 107 0.64 -17.94 -2.11
N GLY A 108 0.65 -19.21 -1.76
CA GLY A 108 -0.20 -19.81 -0.74
C GLY A 108 -1.44 -20.55 -1.27
N LEU A 109 -1.71 -20.49 -2.57
CA LEU A 109 -2.84 -21.20 -3.16
C LEU A 109 -2.64 -22.72 -3.05
N ASN A 110 -3.73 -23.44 -2.79
CA ASN A 110 -3.70 -24.89 -2.64
C ASN A 110 -2.72 -25.38 -1.56
N ASP A 111 -2.55 -24.57 -0.51
CA ASP A 111 -1.61 -24.85 0.56
C ASP A 111 -0.16 -25.01 0.06
N ASN A 112 0.16 -24.28 -0.99
CA ASN A 112 1.45 -24.32 -1.63
C ASN A 112 2.06 -22.91 -1.65
N TRP A 113 3.21 -22.75 -1.03
CA TRP A 113 3.94 -21.49 -0.94
C TRP A 113 4.92 -21.25 -2.08
N SER A 114 4.76 -21.96 -3.18
CA SER A 114 5.49 -21.63 -4.41
C SER A 114 5.06 -20.27 -4.94
N GLU A 115 6.03 -19.49 -5.38
CA GLU A 115 5.81 -18.15 -5.91
C GLU A 115 5.39 -18.20 -7.38
N SER A 116 4.24 -17.59 -7.69
CA SER A 116 3.72 -17.45 -9.05
C SER A 116 3.80 -16.00 -9.47
N PRO A 117 4.64 -15.65 -10.46
CA PRO A 117 4.73 -14.28 -10.95
C PRO A 117 3.39 -13.79 -11.48
N MET A 118 3.06 -12.55 -11.14
CA MET A 118 1.89 -11.85 -11.68
C MET A 118 2.31 -10.92 -12.81
N THR A 119 1.42 -10.72 -13.76
CA THR A 119 1.66 -9.87 -14.93
C THR A 119 1.01 -8.52 -14.74
N GLN A 120 1.81 -7.47 -14.89
CA GLN A 120 1.30 -6.09 -14.86
C GLN A 120 0.50 -5.78 -16.12
N SER A 121 -0.66 -5.14 -15.95
CA SER A 121 -1.46 -4.65 -17.06
C SER A 121 -0.71 -3.55 -17.82
N ALA A 122 -0.76 -3.62 -19.15
CA ALA A 122 -0.20 -2.56 -20.00
C ALA A 122 -1.06 -1.28 -19.99
N GLU A 123 -2.35 -1.41 -19.71
CA GLU A 123 -3.29 -0.28 -19.70
C GLU A 123 -3.36 0.41 -18.34
N ASN A 124 -3.24 -0.35 -17.27
CA ASN A 124 -3.27 0.19 -15.92
C ASN A 124 -2.13 -0.42 -15.08
N PRO A 125 -1.08 0.35 -14.79
CA PRO A 125 0.10 -0.16 -14.10
C PRO A 125 -0.14 -0.56 -12.64
N GLU A 126 -1.29 -0.24 -12.07
CA GLU A 126 -1.67 -0.67 -10.71
C GLU A 126 -2.34 -2.04 -10.69
N ILE A 127 -2.66 -2.62 -11.85
CA ILE A 127 -3.35 -3.90 -11.95
C ILE A 127 -2.36 -5.00 -12.33
N PHE A 128 -2.34 -6.04 -11.52
CA PHE A 128 -1.59 -7.28 -11.75
C PHE A 128 -2.55 -8.45 -11.77
N THR A 129 -2.29 -9.38 -12.68
CA THR A 129 -3.13 -10.57 -12.85
C THR A 129 -2.28 -11.83 -12.91
N THR A 130 -2.88 -12.92 -12.48
CA THR A 130 -2.36 -14.27 -12.70
C THR A 130 -3.53 -15.23 -12.89
N GLU A 131 -3.29 -16.30 -13.60
CA GLU A 131 -4.24 -17.39 -13.75
C GLU A 131 -3.82 -18.55 -12.86
N PHE A 132 -4.80 -19.20 -12.23
CA PHE A 132 -4.55 -20.36 -11.38
C PHE A 132 -5.75 -21.30 -11.38
N ILE A 133 -5.50 -22.54 -10.96
CA ILE A 133 -6.53 -23.53 -10.70
C ILE A 133 -6.56 -23.77 -9.19
N LYS A 134 -7.71 -23.53 -8.58
CA LYS A 134 -7.93 -23.86 -7.18
C LYS A 134 -8.37 -25.33 -7.08
N GLU A 135 -7.59 -26.11 -6.36
CA GLU A 135 -7.83 -27.56 -6.20
C GLU A 135 -8.27 -27.94 -4.78
N LYS A 136 -7.84 -27.15 -3.79
CA LYS A 136 -8.15 -27.42 -2.39
C LYS A 136 -8.08 -26.13 -1.58
N LYS A 137 -8.56 -26.18 -0.34
CA LYS A 137 -8.45 -25.07 0.60
C LYS A 137 -7.01 -24.70 0.87
N SER A 138 -6.80 -23.41 1.07
CA SER A 138 -5.53 -22.84 1.55
C SER A 138 -5.74 -22.34 2.99
N PRO A 139 -5.62 -23.23 4.00
CA PRO A 139 -6.02 -22.91 5.38
C PRO A 139 -5.21 -21.77 6.00
N TRP A 140 -4.06 -21.47 5.40
CA TRP A 140 -3.18 -20.38 5.83
C TRP A 140 -3.39 -19.11 4.98
N GLY A 141 -4.36 -19.11 4.06
CA GLY A 141 -4.62 -18.03 3.14
C GLY A 141 -3.55 -17.87 2.07
N VAL A 142 -3.57 -16.71 1.45
CA VAL A 142 -2.65 -16.37 0.38
C VAL A 142 -1.93 -15.06 0.68
N LYS A 143 -0.80 -14.85 0.03
CA LYS A 143 -0.05 -13.59 0.08
C LYS A 143 0.31 -13.12 -1.32
N VAL A 144 0.37 -11.81 -1.47
CA VAL A 144 0.94 -11.16 -2.65
C VAL A 144 2.25 -10.51 -2.23
N LEU A 145 3.36 -11.04 -2.71
CA LEU A 145 4.70 -10.57 -2.36
C LEU A 145 5.14 -9.46 -3.29
N ILE A 146 5.76 -8.45 -2.73
CA ILE A 146 6.39 -7.36 -3.46
C ILE A 146 7.89 -7.63 -3.54
N ASN A 147 8.45 -7.59 -4.74
CA ASN A 147 9.89 -7.80 -4.97
C ASN A 147 10.41 -9.14 -4.41
N ASN A 148 9.58 -10.17 -4.41
CA ASN A 148 9.86 -11.48 -3.82
C ASN A 148 10.29 -11.40 -2.34
N ASN A 149 9.87 -10.37 -1.63
CA ASN A 149 10.26 -10.13 -0.25
C ASN A 149 9.14 -10.59 0.70
N TRP A 150 9.41 -11.63 1.48
CA TRP A 150 8.49 -12.19 2.47
C TRP A 150 8.21 -11.25 3.65
N ASN A 151 8.93 -10.14 3.76
CA ASN A 151 8.68 -9.07 4.73
C ASN A 151 7.92 -7.88 4.13
N LEU A 152 7.63 -7.92 2.83
CA LEU A 152 6.85 -6.88 2.15
C LEU A 152 5.78 -7.55 1.29
N PHE A 153 4.60 -7.68 1.84
CA PHE A 153 3.51 -8.43 1.22
C PHE A 153 2.16 -7.84 1.57
N PHE A 154 1.18 -8.19 0.76
CA PHE A 154 -0.23 -7.97 1.07
C PHE A 154 -0.86 -9.32 1.40
N GLY A 155 -1.63 -9.34 2.48
CA GLY A 155 -2.33 -10.53 2.93
C GLY A 155 -3.65 -10.17 3.60
N GLY A 156 -4.35 -11.15 4.10
CA GLY A 156 -5.64 -10.96 4.75
C GLY A 156 -6.79 -11.54 3.95
N GLY A 157 -8.00 -11.18 4.27
CA GLY A 157 -9.16 -11.87 3.86
C GLY A 157 -10.30 -11.11 3.25
N SER A 158 -11.33 -11.88 2.93
CA SER A 158 -12.58 -11.37 2.33
C SER A 158 -12.36 -10.71 0.96
N GLY A 159 -11.38 -11.19 0.20
CA GLY A 159 -11.07 -10.68 -1.13
C GLY A 159 -10.34 -9.34 -1.15
N ILE A 160 -10.07 -8.75 0.02
CA ILE A 160 -9.32 -7.52 0.15
C ILE A 160 -8.03 -7.81 0.91
N LEU A 161 -6.90 -7.46 0.30
CA LEU A 161 -5.59 -7.65 0.90
C LEU A 161 -5.10 -6.34 1.53
N HIS A 162 -4.46 -6.46 2.69
CA HIS A 162 -3.88 -5.35 3.42
C HIS A 162 -2.38 -5.53 3.57
N LEU A 163 -1.65 -4.42 3.60
CA LEU A 163 -0.20 -4.44 3.78
C LEU A 163 0.15 -5.14 5.11
N LYS A 164 1.09 -6.09 5.02
CA LYS A 164 1.62 -6.84 6.18
C LYS A 164 0.59 -7.59 7.02
N HIS A 165 -0.60 -7.81 6.50
CA HIS A 165 -1.59 -8.63 7.18
C HIS A 165 -1.27 -10.10 6.92
N SER A 166 -0.80 -10.79 7.96
CA SER A 166 -0.27 -12.14 7.86
C SER A 166 -1.28 -13.24 8.21
N GLU A 167 -2.44 -12.88 8.71
CA GLU A 167 -3.44 -13.88 9.09
C GLU A 167 -4.09 -14.47 7.85
N SER A 168 -4.30 -15.78 7.89
CA SER A 168 -5.08 -16.44 6.87
C SER A 168 -6.47 -15.87 6.82
N SER A 169 -7.02 -15.83 5.67
CA SER A 169 -8.32 -15.32 5.54
C SER A 169 -9.18 -16.18 4.64
N ALA A 170 -10.41 -16.24 5.05
CA ALA A 170 -11.44 -16.98 4.38
C ALA A 170 -11.72 -16.52 2.94
N GLY A 171 -11.18 -15.39 2.51
CA GLY A 171 -11.50 -14.85 1.19
C GLY A 171 -11.06 -15.71 0.01
N PHE A 172 -10.01 -16.51 0.20
CA PHE A 172 -9.55 -17.48 -0.79
C PHE A 172 -9.79 -18.93 -0.38
N ASP A 173 -10.23 -19.14 0.83
CA ASP A 173 -10.57 -20.45 1.37
C ASP A 173 -12.05 -20.76 1.28
N GLY A 174 -12.81 -19.94 0.58
CA GLY A 174 -14.24 -20.14 0.43
C GLY A 174 -14.59 -21.58 0.15
N ASP A 175 -15.66 -22.04 0.72
CA ASP A 175 -16.12 -23.41 0.49
C ASP A 175 -16.24 -23.66 -0.99
N ASP A 176 -15.67 -24.78 -1.42
CA ASP A 176 -15.81 -25.26 -2.78
C ASP A 176 -17.25 -25.80 -2.92
N GLU A 177 -18.20 -24.93 -3.19
CA GLU A 177 -19.52 -25.31 -3.64
C GLU A 177 -19.70 -24.99 -5.11
#